data_3d858b3c1417985a9ea1a43ee6660d35
#
_entry.id   3d858b3c1417985a9ea1a43ee6660d35
#
_cell.length_a   1.000
_cell.length_b   1.000
_cell.length_c   1.000
_cell.angle_alpha   90.00
_cell.angle_beta   90.00
_cell.angle_gamma   90.00
#
_symmetry.space_group_name_H-M   'P 1'
#
loop_
_entity.id
_entity.type
_entity.pdbx_description
1 polymer ?
#
loop_
_entity_poly.entity_id
_entity_poly.type
_entity_poly.pdbx_seq_one_letter_code
_entity_poly.pdbx_strand_id
1 'polypeptide(L)'
;MRNDAHVALVGLMGSGKTTVGRRVAKLVGRPFVDADEAFIPRYGRTVADTFATVGEAGFRDDEERLLGELLAVGTPLVLATGGGAVLRESTRALLAGPGVFVVYLHAEPAFLASRTQAKADRPLLAGTDPLEVLTRMHDERDALYREVADEVLEVGSFHEWGSQPKKAMAERIAAVVRERVLS
;
A
#
# COMPACT_ATOMS: atom_id res chain seq x y z
N MET A 1 0.46 19.59 -14.87
CA MET A 1 1.47 19.36 -13.83
C MET A 1 0.74 18.92 -12.57
N ARG A 2 1.10 17.77 -11.99
CA ARG A 2 0.40 17.18 -10.81
C ARG A 2 1.13 17.53 -9.50
N ASN A 3 1.68 18.74 -9.38
CA ASN A 3 2.51 19.14 -8.22
C ASN A 3 1.80 18.94 -6.87
N ASP A 4 0.47 18.89 -6.89
CA ASP A 4 -0.40 18.73 -5.73
C ASP A 4 -0.96 17.29 -5.58
N ALA A 5 -0.50 16.33 -6.38
CA ALA A 5 -1.01 14.96 -6.30
C ALA A 5 -0.42 14.22 -5.09
N HIS A 6 -1.27 13.48 -4.37
CA HIS A 6 -0.83 12.50 -3.38
C HIS A 6 -0.03 11.37 -4.04
N VAL A 7 0.85 10.72 -3.31
CA VAL A 7 1.55 9.50 -3.75
C VAL A 7 1.01 8.32 -2.96
N ALA A 8 0.26 7.44 -3.60
CA ALA A 8 -0.30 6.25 -2.94
C ALA A 8 0.53 5.00 -3.27
N LEU A 9 0.93 4.24 -2.23
CA LEU A 9 1.60 2.97 -2.37
C LEU A 9 0.58 1.84 -2.18
N VAL A 10 0.41 1.01 -3.20
CA VAL A 10 -0.46 -0.17 -3.19
C VAL A 10 0.36 -1.46 -3.31
N GLY A 11 -0.23 -2.60 -2.96
CA GLY A 11 0.41 -3.91 -3.05
C GLY A 11 0.09 -4.81 -1.87
N LEU A 12 0.46 -6.07 -1.98
CA LEU A 12 0.21 -7.09 -0.95
C LEU A 12 0.91 -6.78 0.39
N MET A 13 0.44 -7.42 1.45
CA MET A 13 1.11 -7.38 2.74
C MET A 13 2.55 -7.89 2.60
N GLY A 14 3.50 -7.22 3.25
CA GLY A 14 4.91 -7.60 3.18
C GLY A 14 5.69 -7.00 2.01
N SER A 15 5.06 -6.36 1.03
CA SER A 15 5.75 -5.69 -0.09
C SER A 15 6.60 -4.48 0.34
N GLY A 16 6.40 -3.96 1.55
CA GLY A 16 7.23 -2.89 2.10
C GLY A 16 6.62 -1.50 2.09
N LYS A 17 5.33 -1.34 1.76
CA LYS A 17 4.63 -0.05 1.65
C LYS A 17 4.94 0.94 2.76
N THR A 18 4.73 0.54 4.02
CA THR A 18 4.98 1.40 5.20
C THR A 18 6.43 1.86 5.30
N THR A 19 7.37 0.91 5.20
CA THR A 19 8.80 1.21 5.38
C THR A 19 9.35 2.05 4.23
N VAL A 20 8.98 1.70 2.99
CA VAL A 20 9.41 2.42 1.78
C VAL A 20 8.70 3.77 1.71
N GLY A 21 7.40 3.83 2.01
CA GLY A 21 6.61 5.06 2.01
C GLY A 21 7.16 6.12 2.96
N ARG A 22 7.54 5.75 4.18
CA ARG A 22 8.19 6.68 5.13
C ARG A 22 9.50 7.26 4.60
N ARG A 23 10.29 6.46 3.85
CA ARG A 23 11.53 6.92 3.21
C ARG A 23 11.24 7.83 2.02
N VAL A 24 10.28 7.45 1.16
CA VAL A 24 9.84 8.26 0.02
C VAL A 24 9.39 9.63 0.52
N ALA A 25 8.52 9.67 1.53
CA ALA A 25 7.99 10.90 2.12
C ALA A 25 9.10 11.87 2.54
N LYS A 26 10.14 11.36 3.23
CA LYS A 26 11.33 12.15 3.59
C LYS A 26 12.09 12.67 2.36
N LEU A 27 12.23 11.84 1.31
CA LEU A 27 12.98 12.20 0.10
C LEU A 27 12.27 13.25 -0.74
N VAL A 28 10.93 13.28 -0.71
CA VAL A 28 10.11 14.23 -1.49
C VAL A 28 9.55 15.39 -0.65
N GLY A 29 9.88 15.43 0.66
CA GLY A 29 9.47 16.51 1.55
C GLY A 29 7.97 16.57 1.85
N ARG A 30 7.30 15.39 1.92
CA ARG A 30 5.85 15.28 2.17
C ARG A 30 5.55 14.53 3.47
N PRO A 31 4.42 14.78 4.14
CA PRO A 31 3.96 13.95 5.25
C PRO A 31 3.70 12.52 4.79
N PHE A 32 3.88 11.56 5.71
CA PHE A 32 3.58 10.14 5.51
C PHE A 32 2.38 9.73 6.34
N VAL A 33 1.46 8.98 5.74
CA VAL A 33 0.33 8.33 6.42
C VAL A 33 0.29 6.86 6.03
N ASP A 34 0.13 5.97 7.02
CA ASP A 34 -0.24 4.58 6.82
C ASP A 34 -1.72 4.43 7.16
N ALA A 35 -2.53 3.93 6.22
CA ALA A 35 -3.96 3.82 6.40
C ALA A 35 -4.35 2.88 7.55
N ASP A 36 -3.61 1.77 7.74
CA ASP A 36 -3.86 0.84 8.83
C ASP A 36 -3.52 1.47 10.20
N GLU A 37 -2.44 2.28 10.28
CA GLU A 37 -2.09 3.04 11.49
C GLU A 37 -3.09 4.17 11.77
N ALA A 38 -3.60 4.84 10.73
CA ALA A 38 -4.59 5.92 10.85
C ALA A 38 -5.99 5.41 11.23
N PHE A 39 -6.28 4.14 11.00
CA PHE A 39 -7.57 3.53 11.27
C PHE A 39 -7.96 3.58 12.75
N ILE A 40 -7.02 3.25 13.65
CA ILE A 40 -7.27 3.19 15.10
C ILE A 40 -7.65 4.57 15.66
N PRO A 41 -6.88 5.65 15.47
CA PRO A 41 -7.27 6.96 15.98
C PRO A 41 -8.59 7.48 15.35
N ARG A 42 -8.89 7.07 14.10
CA ARG A 42 -10.13 7.51 13.42
C ARG A 42 -11.37 6.82 13.94
N TYR A 43 -11.32 5.51 14.23
CA TYR A 43 -12.48 4.70 14.57
C TYR A 43 -12.51 4.18 16.00
N GLY A 44 -11.44 4.37 16.79
CA GLY A 44 -11.35 3.92 18.19
C GLY A 44 -11.27 2.40 18.34
N ARG A 45 -11.02 1.66 17.27
CA ARG A 45 -10.95 0.19 17.22
C ARG A 45 -9.90 -0.28 16.23
N THR A 46 -9.36 -1.48 16.45
CA THR A 46 -8.39 -2.06 15.52
C THR A 46 -9.07 -2.60 14.26
N VAL A 47 -8.27 -2.83 13.22
CA VAL A 47 -8.74 -3.55 12.01
C VAL A 47 -9.31 -4.92 12.37
N ALA A 48 -8.62 -5.67 13.26
CA ALA A 48 -9.07 -6.99 13.70
C ALA A 48 -10.42 -6.93 14.45
N ASP A 49 -10.59 -5.95 15.36
CA ASP A 49 -11.86 -5.75 16.09
C ASP A 49 -12.99 -5.39 15.12
N THR A 50 -12.68 -4.60 14.08
CA THR A 50 -13.65 -4.22 13.06
C THR A 50 -14.12 -5.44 12.27
N PHE A 51 -13.18 -6.28 11.82
CA PHE A 51 -13.55 -7.55 11.16
C PHE A 51 -14.43 -8.44 12.05
N ALA A 52 -14.11 -8.54 13.33
CA ALA A 52 -14.87 -9.36 14.27
C ALA A 52 -16.27 -8.81 14.56
N THR A 53 -16.48 -7.48 14.53
CA THR A 53 -17.73 -6.84 14.94
C THR A 53 -18.68 -6.54 13.76
N VAL A 54 -18.16 -6.06 12.62
CA VAL A 54 -18.97 -5.66 11.45
C VAL A 54 -18.64 -6.44 10.18
N GLY A 55 -17.72 -7.41 10.27
CA GLY A 55 -17.30 -8.24 9.14
C GLY A 55 -16.45 -7.49 8.12
N GLU A 56 -16.09 -8.19 7.04
CA GLU A 56 -15.27 -7.63 5.97
C GLU A 56 -15.97 -6.46 5.27
N ALA A 57 -17.25 -6.58 4.95
CA ALA A 57 -17.99 -5.54 4.26
C ALA A 57 -17.98 -4.21 5.06
N GLY A 58 -18.26 -4.26 6.35
CA GLY A 58 -18.22 -3.07 7.22
C GLY A 58 -16.81 -2.48 7.36
N PHE A 59 -15.78 -3.33 7.43
CA PHE A 59 -14.40 -2.85 7.41
C PHE A 59 -14.08 -2.12 6.09
N ARG A 60 -14.53 -2.65 4.94
CA ARG A 60 -14.30 -2.00 3.65
C ARG A 60 -15.03 -0.67 3.52
N ASP A 61 -16.20 -0.51 4.14
CA ASP A 61 -16.90 0.78 4.21
C ASP A 61 -16.07 1.82 4.98
N ASP A 62 -15.50 1.42 6.11
CA ASP A 62 -14.66 2.30 6.93
C ASP A 62 -13.31 2.60 6.24
N GLU A 63 -12.68 1.60 5.61
CA GLU A 63 -11.43 1.76 4.85
C GLU A 63 -11.59 2.75 3.69
N GLU A 64 -12.67 2.60 2.90
CA GLU A 64 -12.99 3.50 1.79
C GLU A 64 -13.21 4.94 2.26
N ARG A 65 -13.99 5.12 3.33
CA ARG A 65 -14.24 6.43 3.92
C ARG A 65 -12.95 7.08 4.40
N LEU A 66 -12.09 6.32 5.11
CA LEU A 66 -10.80 6.82 5.58
C LEU A 66 -9.90 7.24 4.41
N LEU A 67 -9.81 6.43 3.37
CA LEU A 67 -9.02 6.75 2.18
C LEU A 67 -9.55 8.01 1.49
N GLY A 68 -10.87 8.15 1.36
CA GLY A 68 -11.50 9.36 0.83
C GLY A 68 -11.15 10.61 1.64
N GLU A 69 -11.21 10.53 2.97
CA GLU A 69 -10.81 11.63 3.87
C GLU A 69 -9.34 12.00 3.72
N LEU A 70 -8.45 10.99 3.66
CA LEU A 70 -6.99 11.19 3.51
C LEU A 70 -6.62 11.80 2.14
N LEU A 71 -7.31 11.41 1.08
CA LEU A 71 -7.07 11.91 -0.28
C LEU A 71 -7.79 13.26 -0.55
N ALA A 72 -8.68 13.69 0.34
CA ALA A 72 -9.33 14.99 0.26
C ALA A 72 -8.56 16.12 0.97
N VAL A 73 -7.49 15.79 1.74
CA VAL A 73 -6.68 16.84 2.38
C VAL A 73 -5.93 17.67 1.35
N GLY A 74 -5.90 19.00 1.54
CA GLY A 74 -5.25 19.93 0.60
C GLY A 74 -3.72 19.86 0.58
N THR A 75 -3.10 19.16 1.53
CA THR A 75 -1.64 18.98 1.60
C THR A 75 -1.26 17.65 0.98
N PRO A 76 -0.49 17.62 -0.13
CA PRO A 76 -0.04 16.38 -0.74
C PRO A 76 0.76 15.50 0.23
N LEU A 77 0.43 14.23 0.31
CA LEU A 77 1.05 13.27 1.21
C LEU A 77 1.50 12.00 0.49
N VAL A 78 2.34 11.20 1.16
CA VAL A 78 2.65 9.82 0.77
C VAL A 78 1.81 8.89 1.64
N LEU A 79 0.98 8.08 1.00
CA LEU A 79 0.01 7.18 1.63
C LEU A 79 0.41 5.72 1.40
N ALA A 80 0.53 4.92 2.45
CA ALA A 80 0.53 3.47 2.35
C ALA A 80 -0.90 2.95 2.58
N THR A 81 -1.46 2.22 1.61
CA THR A 81 -2.81 1.66 1.72
C THR A 81 -2.80 0.28 2.37
N GLY A 82 -3.95 -0.16 2.88
CA GLY A 82 -4.19 -1.57 3.20
C GLY A 82 -4.06 -2.46 1.97
N GLY A 83 -3.65 -3.72 2.15
CA GLY A 83 -3.47 -4.66 1.02
C GLY A 83 -4.78 -5.04 0.31
N GLY A 84 -5.93 -4.79 0.90
CA GLY A 84 -7.24 -5.05 0.30
C GLY A 84 -7.93 -3.80 -0.25
N ALA A 85 -7.30 -2.63 -0.20
CA ALA A 85 -7.91 -1.37 -0.61
C ALA A 85 -8.41 -1.37 -2.07
N VAL A 86 -7.78 -2.15 -2.97
CA VAL A 86 -8.18 -2.24 -4.39
C VAL A 86 -9.36 -3.16 -4.66
N LEU A 87 -9.87 -3.90 -3.66
CA LEU A 87 -10.96 -4.86 -3.87
C LEU A 87 -12.28 -4.19 -4.26
N ARG A 88 -12.55 -2.98 -3.76
CA ARG A 88 -13.73 -2.21 -4.14
C ARG A 88 -13.46 -1.32 -5.34
N GLU A 89 -14.40 -1.31 -6.28
CA GLU A 89 -14.35 -0.43 -7.45
C GLU A 89 -14.36 1.05 -7.05
N SER A 90 -15.18 1.42 -6.08
CA SER A 90 -15.22 2.79 -5.55
C SER A 90 -13.89 3.27 -4.98
N THR A 91 -13.17 2.40 -4.25
CA THR A 91 -11.84 2.71 -3.75
C THR A 91 -10.81 2.80 -4.89
N ARG A 92 -10.91 1.93 -5.91
CA ARG A 92 -10.06 2.06 -7.11
C ARG A 92 -10.32 3.37 -7.84
N ALA A 93 -11.57 3.81 -7.93
CA ALA A 93 -11.92 5.11 -8.52
C ALA A 93 -11.30 6.29 -7.74
N LEU A 94 -11.27 6.24 -6.39
CA LEU A 94 -10.58 7.23 -5.57
C LEU A 94 -9.07 7.25 -5.87
N LEU A 95 -8.44 6.08 -5.93
CA LEU A 95 -7.00 5.95 -6.21
C LEU A 95 -6.64 6.39 -7.63
N ALA A 96 -7.47 6.09 -8.63
CA ALA A 96 -7.28 6.51 -10.03
C ALA A 96 -7.64 7.99 -10.27
N GLY A 97 -8.04 8.73 -9.23
CA GLY A 97 -8.40 10.14 -9.32
C GLY A 97 -7.22 11.02 -9.78
N PRO A 98 -7.51 12.18 -10.42
CA PRO A 98 -6.47 13.03 -11.04
C PRO A 98 -5.48 13.62 -10.02
N GLY A 99 -5.84 13.63 -8.74
CA GLY A 99 -5.00 14.11 -7.63
C GLY A 99 -4.16 13.02 -6.95
N VAL A 100 -4.04 11.82 -7.52
CA VAL A 100 -3.30 10.71 -6.94
C VAL A 100 -2.31 10.14 -7.96
N PHE A 101 -1.10 9.87 -7.52
CA PHE A 101 -0.09 9.12 -8.26
C PHE A 101 0.14 7.79 -7.55
N VAL A 102 -0.22 6.70 -8.20
CA VAL A 102 -0.22 5.36 -7.60
C VAL A 102 1.02 4.58 -8.00
N VAL A 103 1.75 4.08 -7.00
CA VAL A 103 2.89 3.17 -7.19
C VAL A 103 2.53 1.79 -6.65
N TYR A 104 2.50 0.80 -7.53
CA TYR A 104 2.32 -0.58 -7.14
C TYR A 104 3.66 -1.23 -6.79
N LEU A 105 3.81 -1.66 -5.54
CA LEU A 105 4.93 -2.47 -5.08
C LEU A 105 4.62 -3.95 -5.36
N HIS A 106 4.92 -4.40 -6.58
CA HIS A 106 4.72 -5.79 -7.00
C HIS A 106 5.77 -6.70 -6.36
N ALA A 107 5.32 -7.81 -5.80
CA ALA A 107 6.19 -8.82 -5.23
C ALA A 107 5.57 -10.20 -5.39
N GLU A 108 6.36 -11.15 -5.87
CA GLU A 108 5.94 -12.54 -6.05
C GLU A 108 5.53 -13.18 -4.72
N PRO A 109 4.47 -14.01 -4.70
CA PRO A 109 3.98 -14.68 -3.49
C PRO A 109 5.06 -15.46 -2.75
N ALA A 110 5.93 -16.19 -3.46
CA ALA A 110 7.02 -16.95 -2.87
C ALA A 110 8.03 -16.04 -2.14
N PHE A 111 8.34 -14.88 -2.73
CA PHE A 111 9.19 -13.88 -2.09
C PHE A 111 8.55 -13.33 -0.80
N LEU A 112 7.26 -13.00 -0.84
CA LEU A 112 6.53 -12.52 0.34
C LEU A 112 6.40 -13.59 1.43
N ALA A 113 6.15 -14.84 1.07
CA ALA A 113 6.05 -15.96 1.99
C ALA A 113 7.35 -16.18 2.76
N SER A 114 8.50 -16.14 2.08
CA SER A 114 9.82 -16.28 2.72
C SER A 114 10.09 -15.20 3.78
N ARG A 115 9.48 -14.03 3.65
CA ARG A 115 9.63 -12.89 4.58
C ARG A 115 8.59 -12.87 5.69
N THR A 116 7.46 -13.53 5.50
CA THR A 116 6.37 -13.58 6.50
C THR A 116 6.60 -14.67 7.54
N GLN A 117 7.33 -15.73 7.23
CA GLN A 117 7.74 -16.75 8.21
C GLN A 117 8.54 -16.17 9.39
N ALA A 118 9.19 -15.02 9.20
CA ALA A 118 9.94 -14.33 10.24
C ALA A 118 9.10 -13.42 11.17
N LYS A 119 7.78 -13.28 10.96
CA LYS A 119 6.90 -12.40 11.75
C LYS A 119 5.64 -13.15 12.19
N ALA A 120 5.63 -13.57 13.45
CA ALA A 120 4.52 -14.30 14.08
C ALA A 120 3.18 -13.52 14.21
N ASP A 121 3.14 -12.23 13.88
CA ASP A 121 2.02 -11.32 14.17
C ASP A 121 1.05 -11.07 13.00
N ARG A 122 0.70 -12.12 12.22
CA ARG A 122 -0.27 -11.94 11.13
C ARG A 122 -1.46 -12.89 11.26
N PRO A 123 -2.61 -12.41 11.79
CA PRO A 123 -3.79 -13.25 12.01
C PRO A 123 -4.32 -13.96 10.76
N LEU A 124 -4.17 -13.34 9.58
CA LEU A 124 -4.62 -13.90 8.29
C LEU A 124 -3.80 -15.10 7.80
N LEU A 125 -2.63 -15.36 8.41
CA LEU A 125 -1.74 -16.47 8.07
C LEU A 125 -1.72 -17.56 9.17
N ALA A 126 -2.43 -17.35 10.26
CA ALA A 126 -2.45 -18.28 11.37
C ALA A 126 -3.12 -19.63 10.96
N GLY A 127 -2.36 -20.72 11.02
CA GLY A 127 -2.85 -22.06 10.75
C GLY A 127 -2.97 -22.46 9.28
N THR A 128 -2.47 -21.63 8.34
CA THR A 128 -2.45 -21.91 6.90
C THR A 128 -1.05 -21.77 6.33
N ASP A 129 -0.79 -22.39 5.16
CA ASP A 129 0.46 -22.17 4.43
C ASP A 129 0.50 -20.71 3.93
N PRO A 130 1.48 -19.89 4.38
CA PRO A 130 1.61 -18.50 3.93
C PRO A 130 1.72 -18.36 2.42
N LEU A 131 2.36 -19.30 1.74
CA LEU A 131 2.50 -19.27 0.28
C LEU A 131 1.15 -19.45 -0.41
N GLU A 132 0.33 -20.40 0.03
CA GLU A 132 -1.00 -20.62 -0.53
C GLU A 132 -1.90 -19.37 -0.39
N VAL A 133 -1.92 -18.79 0.81
CA VAL A 133 -2.73 -17.58 1.08
C VAL A 133 -2.26 -16.41 0.22
N LEU A 134 -0.95 -16.17 0.15
CA LEU A 134 -0.40 -15.07 -0.64
C LEU A 134 -0.57 -15.27 -2.14
N THR A 135 -0.48 -16.52 -2.64
CA THR A 135 -0.77 -16.83 -4.04
C THR A 135 -2.21 -16.51 -4.39
N ARG A 136 -3.17 -16.95 -3.58
CA ARG A 136 -4.58 -16.64 -3.79
C ARG A 136 -4.84 -15.12 -3.76
N MET A 137 -4.25 -14.39 -2.79
CA MET A 137 -4.39 -12.94 -2.74
C MET A 137 -3.75 -12.23 -3.93
N HIS A 138 -2.65 -12.77 -4.44
CA HIS A 138 -2.00 -12.23 -5.64
C HIS A 138 -2.89 -12.43 -6.86
N ASP A 139 -3.39 -13.64 -7.09
CA ASP A 139 -4.25 -13.97 -8.23
C ASP A 139 -5.54 -13.14 -8.22
N GLU A 140 -6.08 -12.86 -7.04
CA GLU A 140 -7.27 -12.02 -6.86
C GLU A 140 -7.01 -10.53 -7.13
N ARG A 141 -5.80 -10.02 -6.82
CA ARG A 141 -5.56 -8.56 -6.66
C ARG A 141 -4.54 -7.98 -7.62
N ASP A 142 -3.66 -8.77 -8.24
CA ASP A 142 -2.60 -8.24 -9.10
C ASP A 142 -3.17 -7.39 -10.25
N ALA A 143 -4.19 -7.88 -10.93
CA ALA A 143 -4.86 -7.12 -12.00
C ALA A 143 -5.47 -5.80 -11.49
N LEU A 144 -6.04 -5.81 -10.26
CA LEU A 144 -6.65 -4.62 -9.66
C LEU A 144 -5.59 -3.58 -9.23
N TYR A 145 -4.43 -4.04 -8.74
CA TYR A 145 -3.32 -3.14 -8.47
C TYR A 145 -2.78 -2.50 -9.75
N ARG A 146 -2.63 -3.28 -10.82
CA ARG A 146 -2.17 -2.80 -12.13
C ARG A 146 -3.16 -1.83 -12.77
N GLU A 147 -4.47 -2.04 -12.58
CA GLU A 147 -5.53 -1.16 -13.08
C GLU A 147 -5.37 0.28 -12.57
N VAL A 148 -4.99 0.45 -11.31
CA VAL A 148 -4.87 1.79 -10.69
C VAL A 148 -3.46 2.36 -10.73
N ALA A 149 -2.44 1.57 -11.07
CA ALA A 149 -1.04 1.96 -10.95
C ALA A 149 -0.58 2.90 -12.08
N ASP A 150 -0.01 4.03 -11.73
CA ASP A 150 0.76 4.89 -12.63
C ASP A 150 2.20 4.35 -12.84
N GLU A 151 2.75 3.64 -11.86
CA GLU A 151 4.08 3.01 -11.89
C GLU A 151 4.04 1.67 -11.17
N VAL A 152 4.74 0.66 -11.73
CA VAL A 152 4.92 -0.65 -11.10
C VAL A 152 6.38 -0.85 -10.75
N LEU A 153 6.67 -1.18 -9.49
CA LEU A 153 8.01 -1.43 -8.99
C LEU A 153 8.15 -2.90 -8.59
N GLU A 154 9.05 -3.63 -9.26
CA GLU A 154 9.34 -5.03 -8.97
C GLU A 154 10.22 -5.13 -7.71
N VAL A 155 9.62 -5.48 -6.57
CA VAL A 155 10.30 -5.50 -5.26
C VAL A 155 11.43 -6.53 -5.20
N GLY A 156 11.23 -7.70 -5.83
CA GLY A 156 12.20 -8.79 -5.85
C GLY A 156 13.56 -8.36 -6.39
N SER A 157 13.59 -7.64 -7.50
CA SER A 157 14.82 -7.20 -8.17
C SER A 157 15.73 -6.36 -7.27
N PHE A 158 15.18 -5.53 -6.38
CA PHE A 158 15.98 -4.74 -5.43
C PHE A 158 16.62 -5.59 -4.32
N HIS A 159 16.04 -6.75 -4.03
CA HIS A 159 16.57 -7.66 -3.02
C HIS A 159 17.65 -8.61 -3.54
N GLU A 160 17.71 -8.83 -4.86
CA GLU A 160 18.73 -9.66 -5.50
C GLU A 160 20.07 -8.93 -5.62
N TRP A 161 20.06 -7.62 -5.83
CA TRP A 161 21.24 -6.85 -6.26
C TRP A 161 21.76 -5.83 -5.25
N GLY A 162 21.17 -5.71 -4.05
CA GLY A 162 21.54 -4.63 -3.14
C GLY A 162 21.57 -4.96 -1.66
N SER A 163 22.56 -4.38 -0.94
CA SER A 163 22.63 -4.47 0.53
C SER A 163 21.57 -3.65 1.26
N GLN A 164 20.94 -2.67 0.59
CA GLN A 164 19.92 -1.78 1.16
C GLN A 164 18.68 -1.65 0.27
N PRO A 165 17.95 -2.75 0.00
CA PRO A 165 16.87 -2.78 -0.98
C PRO A 165 15.76 -1.74 -0.73
N LYS A 166 15.38 -1.54 0.53
CA LYS A 166 14.33 -0.57 0.88
C LYS A 166 14.75 0.89 0.65
N LYS A 167 16.05 1.19 0.74
CA LYS A 167 16.59 2.50 0.41
C LYS A 167 16.57 2.70 -1.10
N ALA A 168 17.07 1.74 -1.86
CA ALA A 168 17.08 1.79 -3.33
C ALA A 168 15.66 1.90 -3.92
N MET A 169 14.69 1.14 -3.38
CA MET A 169 13.28 1.27 -3.76
C MET A 169 12.76 2.68 -3.52
N ALA A 170 13.02 3.26 -2.33
CA ALA A 170 12.55 4.60 -1.99
C ALA A 170 13.20 5.67 -2.88
N GLU A 171 14.48 5.56 -3.19
CA GLU A 171 15.20 6.46 -4.10
C GLU A 171 14.63 6.37 -5.53
N ARG A 172 14.34 5.16 -6.03
CA ARG A 172 13.71 4.97 -7.34
C ARG A 172 12.33 5.60 -7.40
N ILE A 173 11.48 5.37 -6.40
CA ILE A 173 10.14 5.96 -6.34
C ILE A 173 10.24 7.49 -6.24
N ALA A 174 11.12 8.01 -5.39
CA ALA A 174 11.30 9.46 -5.25
C ALA A 174 11.78 10.12 -6.55
N ALA A 175 12.61 9.44 -7.34
CA ALA A 175 13.04 9.92 -8.66
C ALA A 175 11.84 10.01 -9.62
N VAL A 176 11.03 8.95 -9.72
CA VAL A 176 9.83 8.93 -10.58
C VAL A 176 8.82 10.00 -10.13
N VAL A 177 8.60 10.16 -8.83
CA VAL A 177 7.70 11.19 -8.28
C VAL A 177 8.20 12.60 -8.63
N ARG A 178 9.51 12.87 -8.54
CA ARG A 178 10.07 14.17 -8.94
C ARG A 178 9.86 14.44 -10.42
N GLU A 179 10.06 13.44 -11.26
CA GLU A 179 9.92 13.56 -12.71
C GLU A 179 8.45 13.74 -13.15
N ARG A 180 7.52 12.93 -12.59
CA ARG A 180 6.15 12.83 -13.09
C ARG A 180 5.11 13.62 -12.28
N VAL A 181 5.45 14.02 -11.05
CA VAL A 181 4.55 14.69 -10.11
C VAL A 181 5.02 16.08 -9.74
N LEU A 182 6.34 16.28 -9.53
CA LEU A 182 6.89 17.55 -9.01
C LEU A 182 7.53 18.44 -10.10
N SER A 183 7.67 17.94 -11.33
CA SER A 183 8.22 18.69 -12.46
C SER A 183 7.25 19.69 -13.07
#